data_915979fb6f08141083361a6040b0a502
#
_entry.id   915979fb6f08141083361a6040b0a502
#
_cell.length_a   1.000
_cell.length_b   1.000
_cell.length_c   1.000
_cell.angle_alpha   90.00
_cell.angle_beta   90.00
_cell.angle_gamma   90.00
#
_symmetry.space_group_name_H-M   'P 1'
#
loop_
_entity.id
_entity.type
_entity.pdbx_description
1 polymer ?
#
loop_
_entity_poly.entity_id
_entity_poly.type
_entity_poly.pdbx_seq_one_letter_code
_entity_poly.pdbx_strand_id
1 'polypeptide(L)'
;MLKQLYFFLVCLLWTTVNASRFDVEHALVLYDPELLPLNDTSSLTPEVAQFIEYLSDKFDVKISDYNSEDINLFFDDYPCYEHLVLFPSSKKTITSKEALSSHNLLRFINENSNIFVVGGSQSVLPDGLRGFLNELGVFPSPKNYKYIDHFNSKNGVVQLNRDNVVEGNRLVEELSVTKYDGNAALISNNELIFPIVRSSATGYTNKVGEPIDADKTWTFGEQGYLAVGFEALNNARLVWVGSNSLLAEPQLYKWCFQQQGKLKLQFVEHIKADEPSKPNPHLYRIKDQAIYTIGVSEFVDGKWIPFEVKDEKDQLQLSFKMLDPYQRLNLKPLGPVSAISNSTELDTYAYFVNFTVPDHHGMFTFELDYKRPGLSYLVDKRVVTVRHLANDEFKRSWDISNSWLYVASAVFVIIAWFVFVVSYIYIGKSNYSKKNV
;
A
#
# COMPACT_ATOMS: atom_id res chain seq x y z
N MET A 1 27.10 -33.88 23.23
CA MET A 1 27.85 -32.75 22.68
C MET A 1 27.90 -32.77 21.14
N LEU A 2 28.42 -33.81 20.47
CA LEU A 2 28.52 -33.82 18.99
C LEU A 2 27.17 -33.69 18.26
N LYS A 3 26.10 -34.34 18.73
CA LYS A 3 24.74 -34.23 18.14
C LYS A 3 24.09 -32.85 18.32
N GLN A 4 24.36 -32.17 19.41
CA GLN A 4 23.89 -30.81 19.64
C GLN A 4 24.68 -29.80 18.78
N LEU A 5 25.97 -30.01 18.59
CA LEU A 5 26.79 -29.21 17.70
C LEU A 5 26.35 -29.35 16.24
N TYR A 6 26.02 -30.59 15.82
CA TYR A 6 25.50 -30.85 14.46
C TYR A 6 24.14 -30.23 14.22
N PHE A 7 23.24 -30.27 15.20
CA PHE A 7 21.93 -29.60 15.14
C PHE A 7 22.08 -28.08 15.07
N PHE A 8 23.02 -27.51 15.85
CA PHE A 8 23.30 -26.07 15.81
C PHE A 8 23.92 -25.64 14.49
N LEU A 9 24.81 -26.48 13.89
CA LEU A 9 25.43 -26.23 12.60
C LEU A 9 24.42 -26.34 11.44
N VAL A 10 23.48 -27.29 11.51
CA VAL A 10 22.39 -27.46 10.56
C VAL A 10 21.37 -26.29 10.70
N CYS A 11 21.06 -25.86 11.91
CA CYS A 11 20.22 -24.66 12.11
C CYS A 11 20.91 -23.39 11.62
N LEU A 12 22.24 -23.26 11.81
CA LEU A 12 23.00 -22.12 11.31
C LEU A 12 23.10 -22.13 9.78
N LEU A 13 23.26 -23.28 9.16
CA LEU A 13 23.20 -23.45 7.71
C LEU A 13 21.78 -23.17 7.17
N TRP A 14 20.74 -23.55 7.91
CA TRP A 14 19.35 -23.26 7.52
C TRP A 14 19.00 -21.76 7.64
N THR A 15 19.54 -21.06 8.63
CA THR A 15 19.37 -19.61 8.76
C THR A 15 20.17 -18.82 7.72
N THR A 16 21.34 -19.34 7.27
CA THR A 16 22.11 -18.70 6.20
C THR A 16 21.54 -18.99 4.80
N VAL A 17 20.83 -20.11 4.60
CA VAL A 17 20.16 -20.42 3.33
C VAL A 17 18.88 -19.60 3.13
N ASN A 18 18.26 -19.12 4.21
CA ASN A 18 17.11 -18.18 4.13
C ASN A 18 17.52 -16.69 4.10
N ALA A 19 18.80 -16.38 4.21
CA ALA A 19 19.32 -15.01 4.08
C ALA A 19 19.78 -14.79 2.64
N SER A 20 19.00 -14.03 1.89
CA SER A 20 19.23 -13.54 0.53
C SER A 20 19.37 -14.65 -0.53
N ARG A 21 18.27 -14.91 -1.23
CA ARG A 21 18.26 -15.85 -2.36
C ARG A 21 19.13 -15.38 -3.52
N PHE A 22 19.29 -14.07 -3.68
CA PHE A 22 20.15 -13.45 -4.68
C PHE A 22 20.60 -12.07 -4.18
N ASP A 23 21.86 -11.75 -4.34
CA ASP A 23 22.37 -10.38 -4.11
C ASP A 23 21.87 -9.40 -5.21
N VAL A 24 21.44 -9.95 -6.36
CA VAL A 24 20.88 -9.20 -7.49
C VAL A 24 19.56 -9.85 -7.91
N GLU A 25 18.52 -9.04 -8.06
CA GLU A 25 17.20 -9.50 -8.55
C GLU A 25 17.30 -9.91 -10.03
N HIS A 26 16.63 -11.02 -10.40
CA HIS A 26 16.65 -11.56 -11.77
C HIS A 26 15.40 -11.14 -12.54
N ALA A 27 15.60 -10.71 -13.79
CA ALA A 27 14.52 -10.34 -14.70
C ALA A 27 14.54 -11.20 -15.97
N LEU A 28 13.39 -11.76 -16.35
CA LEU A 28 13.20 -12.46 -17.60
C LEU A 28 12.46 -11.55 -18.60
N VAL A 29 13.06 -11.31 -19.76
CA VAL A 29 12.45 -10.57 -20.86
C VAL A 29 12.10 -11.52 -21.99
N LEU A 30 10.81 -11.61 -22.33
CA LEU A 30 10.32 -12.43 -23.42
C LEU A 30 9.86 -11.56 -24.59
N TYR A 31 10.33 -11.87 -25.77
CA TYR A 31 10.06 -11.10 -26.96
C TYR A 31 9.85 -11.98 -28.19
N ASP A 32 9.34 -11.41 -29.27
CA ASP A 32 9.19 -12.05 -30.58
C ASP A 32 10.16 -11.39 -31.58
N PRO A 33 11.14 -12.14 -32.12
CA PRO A 33 12.10 -11.58 -33.07
C PRO A 33 11.48 -11.04 -34.35
N GLU A 34 10.28 -11.51 -34.73
CA GLU A 34 9.56 -11.02 -35.92
C GLU A 34 9.05 -9.58 -35.73
N LEU A 35 8.71 -9.19 -34.49
CA LEU A 35 8.17 -7.85 -34.20
C LEU A 35 9.22 -6.90 -33.62
N LEU A 36 10.12 -7.45 -32.80
CA LEU A 36 11.09 -6.64 -32.08
C LEU A 36 12.46 -7.36 -32.09
N PRO A 37 13.35 -7.02 -33.03
CA PRO A 37 14.68 -7.63 -33.09
C PRO A 37 15.59 -7.07 -32.00
N LEU A 38 15.48 -7.55 -30.76
CA LEU A 38 16.28 -7.09 -29.61
C LEU A 38 17.79 -7.36 -29.79
N ASN A 39 18.17 -8.26 -30.69
CA ASN A 39 19.57 -8.57 -30.97
C ASN A 39 20.29 -7.48 -31.78
N ASP A 40 19.53 -6.63 -32.51
CA ASP A 40 20.08 -5.54 -33.34
C ASP A 40 19.75 -4.18 -32.70
N THR A 41 20.64 -3.67 -31.88
CA THR A 41 20.49 -2.37 -31.16
C THR A 41 20.24 -1.18 -32.10
N SER A 42 20.62 -1.28 -33.37
CA SER A 42 20.43 -0.22 -34.38
C SER A 42 18.99 -0.10 -34.91
N SER A 43 18.18 -1.12 -34.73
CA SER A 43 16.78 -1.18 -35.20
C SER A 43 15.73 -0.90 -34.13
N LEU A 44 16.16 -0.76 -32.86
CA LEU A 44 15.29 -0.52 -31.72
C LEU A 44 14.80 0.94 -31.69
N THR A 45 13.55 1.11 -31.27
CA THR A 45 13.06 2.45 -30.92
C THR A 45 13.80 2.95 -29.66
N PRO A 46 14.08 4.27 -29.57
CA PRO A 46 14.84 4.82 -28.45
C PRO A 46 14.21 4.51 -27.08
N GLU A 47 12.88 4.43 -27.01
CA GLU A 47 12.13 4.14 -25.78
C GLU A 47 12.41 2.69 -25.28
N VAL A 48 12.42 1.73 -26.21
CA VAL A 48 12.73 0.32 -25.90
C VAL A 48 14.20 0.17 -25.49
N ALA A 49 15.10 0.86 -26.21
CA ALA A 49 16.53 0.82 -25.88
C ALA A 49 16.80 1.34 -24.46
N GLN A 50 16.23 2.50 -24.09
CA GLN A 50 16.35 3.05 -22.74
C GLN A 50 15.76 2.12 -21.66
N PHE A 51 14.63 1.48 -21.97
CA PHE A 51 14.01 0.53 -21.05
C PHE A 51 14.90 -0.71 -20.79
N ILE A 52 15.47 -1.29 -21.85
CA ILE A 52 16.39 -2.45 -21.73
C ILE A 52 17.69 -2.05 -21.03
N GLU A 53 18.22 -0.87 -21.31
CA GLU A 53 19.40 -0.34 -20.61
C GLU A 53 19.13 -0.19 -19.12
N TYR A 54 17.98 0.38 -18.74
CA TYR A 54 17.55 0.49 -17.35
C TYR A 54 17.46 -0.88 -16.66
N LEU A 55 16.86 -1.88 -17.33
CA LEU A 55 16.76 -3.23 -16.79
C LEU A 55 18.14 -3.84 -16.55
N SER A 56 19.05 -3.70 -17.52
CA SER A 56 20.41 -4.26 -17.44
C SER A 56 21.29 -3.57 -16.39
N ASP A 57 20.99 -2.30 -16.07
CA ASP A 57 21.68 -1.56 -14.99
C ASP A 57 21.24 -2.00 -13.58
N LYS A 58 19.98 -2.40 -13.42
CA LYS A 58 19.38 -2.70 -12.12
C LYS A 58 19.30 -4.19 -11.80
N PHE A 59 19.12 -5.04 -12.82
CA PHE A 59 18.76 -6.44 -12.67
C PHE A 59 19.71 -7.33 -13.50
N ASP A 60 19.82 -8.59 -13.10
CA ASP A 60 20.41 -9.61 -13.96
C ASP A 60 19.35 -10.07 -14.98
N VAL A 61 19.52 -9.63 -16.24
CA VAL A 61 18.50 -9.78 -17.29
C VAL A 61 18.77 -10.95 -18.18
N LYS A 62 17.86 -11.92 -18.24
CA LYS A 62 17.82 -12.97 -19.25
C LYS A 62 16.82 -12.58 -20.34
N ILE A 63 17.32 -12.42 -21.57
CA ILE A 63 16.49 -12.15 -22.74
C ILE A 63 16.28 -13.45 -23.51
N SER A 64 15.02 -13.81 -23.81
CA SER A 64 14.66 -15.07 -24.49
C SER A 64 13.50 -14.86 -25.47
N ASP A 65 13.48 -15.66 -26.54
CA ASP A 65 12.34 -15.71 -27.47
C ASP A 65 11.22 -16.58 -26.92
N TYR A 66 9.97 -16.24 -27.24
CA TYR A 66 8.78 -17.04 -26.90
C TYR A 66 8.83 -18.48 -27.42
N ASN A 67 9.60 -18.76 -28.47
CA ASN A 67 9.75 -20.09 -29.05
C ASN A 67 10.88 -20.93 -28.42
N SER A 68 11.60 -20.37 -27.47
CA SER A 68 12.64 -21.09 -26.71
C SER A 68 12.03 -22.16 -25.83
N GLU A 69 12.62 -23.35 -25.83
CA GLU A 69 12.21 -24.48 -24.95
C GLU A 69 12.72 -24.30 -23.52
N ASP A 70 13.68 -23.40 -23.29
CA ASP A 70 14.36 -23.21 -22.00
C ASP A 70 13.66 -22.20 -21.07
N ILE A 71 12.38 -21.90 -21.31
CA ILE A 71 11.62 -20.98 -20.46
C ILE A 71 11.00 -21.74 -19.32
N ASN A 72 11.59 -21.63 -18.14
CA ASN A 72 11.04 -22.14 -16.89
C ASN A 72 10.87 -21.00 -15.91
N LEU A 73 9.63 -20.70 -15.50
CA LEU A 73 9.33 -19.69 -14.49
C LEU A 73 9.59 -20.18 -13.07
N PHE A 74 9.52 -21.50 -12.86
CA PHE A 74 9.67 -22.14 -11.56
C PHE A 74 10.72 -23.24 -11.58
N PHE A 75 11.45 -23.37 -10.49
CA PHE A 75 12.30 -24.49 -10.18
C PHE A 75 11.94 -25.02 -8.79
N ASP A 76 11.58 -26.28 -8.68
CA ASP A 76 11.15 -26.91 -7.41
C ASP A 76 10.14 -26.06 -6.61
N ASP A 77 9.09 -25.60 -7.28
CA ASP A 77 8.02 -24.76 -6.72
C ASP A 77 8.41 -23.31 -6.39
N TYR A 78 9.62 -22.90 -6.62
CA TYR A 78 10.07 -21.53 -6.39
C TYR A 78 10.24 -20.75 -7.69
N PRO A 79 9.88 -19.45 -7.73
CA PRO A 79 10.10 -18.62 -8.91
C PRO A 79 11.61 -18.47 -9.17
N CYS A 80 12.00 -18.60 -10.44
CA CYS A 80 13.39 -18.40 -10.88
C CYS A 80 13.73 -16.92 -11.09
N TYR A 81 12.72 -16.08 -11.23
CA TYR A 81 12.84 -14.66 -11.53
C TYR A 81 11.90 -13.86 -10.61
N GLU A 82 12.33 -12.66 -10.21
CA GLU A 82 11.51 -11.71 -9.48
C GLU A 82 10.68 -10.85 -10.41
N HIS A 83 11.19 -10.65 -11.64
CA HIS A 83 10.55 -9.77 -12.61
C HIS A 83 10.37 -10.44 -13.96
N LEU A 84 9.21 -10.25 -14.59
CA LEU A 84 8.87 -10.77 -15.89
C LEU A 84 8.41 -9.64 -16.80
N VAL A 85 9.07 -9.49 -17.94
CA VAL A 85 8.71 -8.54 -18.99
C VAL A 85 8.22 -9.29 -20.22
N LEU A 86 7.03 -8.95 -20.68
CA LEU A 86 6.36 -9.63 -21.78
C LEU A 86 6.08 -8.63 -22.90
N PHE A 87 6.84 -8.73 -23.98
CA PHE A 87 6.59 -7.95 -25.20
C PHE A 87 5.51 -8.61 -26.05
N PRO A 88 4.90 -7.88 -26.98
CA PRO A 88 3.87 -8.42 -27.85
C PRO A 88 4.44 -9.49 -28.81
N SER A 89 3.59 -10.43 -29.23
CA SER A 89 3.94 -11.51 -30.15
C SER A 89 3.17 -11.37 -31.48
N SER A 90 3.69 -11.96 -32.53
CA SER A 90 3.01 -12.13 -33.83
C SER A 90 1.99 -13.29 -33.82
N LYS A 91 2.20 -14.28 -32.94
CA LYS A 91 1.45 -15.54 -32.85
C LYS A 91 0.65 -15.66 -31.54
N LYS A 92 -0.57 -16.18 -31.64
CA LYS A 92 -1.38 -16.49 -30.46
C LYS A 92 -0.87 -17.69 -29.68
N THR A 93 -0.36 -18.68 -30.38
CA THR A 93 0.17 -19.91 -29.81
C THR A 93 1.68 -19.90 -29.84
N ILE A 94 2.28 -20.06 -28.70
CA ILE A 94 3.73 -20.13 -28.47
C ILE A 94 4.15 -21.53 -28.11
N THR A 95 5.44 -21.85 -28.29
CA THR A 95 5.97 -23.18 -28.00
C THR A 95 5.96 -23.45 -26.48
N SER A 96 6.28 -22.46 -25.67
CA SER A 96 6.31 -22.54 -24.19
C SER A 96 4.92 -22.35 -23.54
N LYS A 97 3.87 -23.01 -24.07
CA LYS A 97 2.49 -22.88 -23.58
C LYS A 97 2.33 -23.21 -22.10
N GLU A 98 3.02 -24.24 -21.62
CA GLU A 98 2.91 -24.67 -20.22
C GLU A 98 3.51 -23.66 -19.27
N ALA A 99 4.71 -23.15 -19.59
CA ALA A 99 5.38 -22.16 -18.75
C ALA A 99 4.58 -20.85 -18.62
N LEU A 100 3.99 -20.37 -19.72
CA LEU A 100 3.21 -19.13 -19.78
C LEU A 100 1.69 -19.37 -19.74
N SER A 101 1.24 -20.43 -19.10
CA SER A 101 -0.20 -20.66 -18.85
C SER A 101 -0.76 -19.63 -17.84
N SER A 102 -2.06 -19.31 -17.94
CA SER A 102 -2.71 -18.40 -16.96
C SER A 102 -2.46 -18.84 -15.53
N HIS A 103 -2.50 -20.15 -15.26
CA HIS A 103 -2.27 -20.71 -13.93
C HIS A 103 -0.85 -20.42 -13.41
N ASN A 104 0.17 -20.63 -14.23
CA ASN A 104 1.57 -20.36 -13.82
C ASN A 104 1.84 -18.87 -13.64
N LEU A 105 1.25 -18.02 -14.47
CA LEU A 105 1.37 -16.56 -14.32
C LEU A 105 0.66 -16.05 -13.05
N LEU A 106 -0.52 -16.59 -12.71
CA LEU A 106 -1.18 -16.29 -11.44
C LEU A 106 -0.35 -16.76 -10.25
N ARG A 107 0.21 -17.97 -10.33
CA ARG A 107 1.12 -18.47 -9.31
C ARG A 107 2.35 -17.57 -9.17
N PHE A 108 2.90 -17.08 -10.27
CA PHE A 108 4.07 -16.20 -10.28
C PHE A 108 3.80 -14.88 -9.53
N ILE A 109 2.63 -14.26 -9.73
CA ILE A 109 2.22 -13.08 -8.93
C ILE A 109 2.00 -13.45 -7.46
N ASN A 110 1.41 -14.61 -7.17
CA ASN A 110 1.17 -15.03 -5.79
C ASN A 110 2.47 -15.26 -5.01
N GLU A 111 3.56 -15.61 -5.69
CA GLU A 111 4.91 -15.72 -5.10
C GLU A 111 5.67 -14.38 -5.04
N ASN A 112 4.94 -13.27 -5.08
CA ASN A 112 5.46 -11.91 -4.92
C ASN A 112 6.36 -11.41 -6.06
N SER A 113 6.19 -11.96 -7.26
CA SER A 113 6.93 -11.57 -8.46
C SER A 113 6.14 -10.55 -9.28
N ASN A 114 6.84 -9.68 -10.01
CA ASN A 114 6.23 -8.56 -10.73
C ASN A 114 6.20 -8.84 -12.23
N ILE A 115 5.16 -8.36 -12.92
CA ILE A 115 4.97 -8.58 -14.36
C ILE A 115 4.74 -7.25 -15.08
N PHE A 116 5.50 -7.01 -16.13
CA PHE A 116 5.31 -5.88 -17.03
C PHE A 116 4.90 -6.38 -18.41
N VAL A 117 3.73 -5.97 -18.88
CA VAL A 117 3.15 -6.44 -20.14
C VAL A 117 3.03 -5.29 -21.13
N VAL A 118 3.59 -5.48 -22.30
CA VAL A 118 3.53 -4.51 -23.40
C VAL A 118 2.60 -5.02 -24.50
N GLY A 119 1.67 -4.19 -24.92
CA GLY A 119 0.80 -4.41 -26.09
C GLY A 119 1.29 -3.65 -27.33
N GLY A 120 0.60 -3.82 -28.43
CA GLY A 120 0.89 -3.11 -29.68
C GLY A 120 -0.25 -3.20 -30.68
N SER A 121 -0.34 -2.27 -31.62
CA SER A 121 -1.47 -2.12 -32.56
C SER A 121 -1.61 -3.27 -33.57
N GLN A 122 -0.52 -3.94 -33.92
CA GLN A 122 -0.52 -5.03 -34.91
C GLN A 122 -0.12 -6.39 -34.31
N SER A 123 -0.06 -6.46 -33.01
CA SER A 123 0.43 -7.61 -32.29
C SER A 123 -0.69 -8.39 -31.60
N VAL A 124 -0.32 -9.51 -31.05
CA VAL A 124 -1.20 -10.38 -30.26
C VAL A 124 -0.56 -10.66 -28.93
N LEU A 125 -1.34 -10.77 -27.91
CA LEU A 125 -0.90 -11.39 -26.67
C LEU A 125 -1.10 -12.91 -26.78
N PRO A 126 -0.13 -13.71 -26.36
CA PRO A 126 -0.30 -15.17 -26.27
C PRO A 126 -1.53 -15.55 -25.47
N ASP A 127 -2.21 -16.66 -25.86
CA ASP A 127 -3.49 -17.05 -25.26
C ASP A 127 -3.41 -17.24 -23.73
N GLY A 128 -2.31 -17.80 -23.21
CA GLY A 128 -2.12 -17.94 -21.77
C GLY A 128 -2.01 -16.58 -21.05
N LEU A 129 -1.26 -15.65 -21.62
CA LEU A 129 -1.12 -14.29 -21.08
C LEU A 129 -2.45 -13.52 -21.17
N ARG A 130 -3.17 -13.65 -22.28
CA ARG A 130 -4.49 -13.02 -22.41
C ARG A 130 -5.49 -13.56 -21.39
N GLY A 131 -5.52 -14.90 -21.21
CA GLY A 131 -6.34 -15.53 -20.17
C GLY A 131 -6.02 -15.01 -18.79
N PHE A 132 -4.74 -14.91 -18.46
CA PHE A 132 -4.25 -14.37 -17.21
C PHE A 132 -4.69 -12.91 -16.98
N LEU A 133 -4.51 -12.01 -17.95
CA LEU A 133 -4.96 -10.62 -17.83
C LEU A 133 -6.48 -10.52 -17.65
N ASN A 134 -7.25 -11.36 -18.37
CA ASN A 134 -8.70 -11.40 -18.22
C ASN A 134 -9.13 -11.86 -16.83
N GLU A 135 -8.43 -12.82 -16.20
CA GLU A 135 -8.69 -13.26 -14.82
C GLU A 135 -8.42 -12.15 -13.81
N LEU A 136 -7.39 -11.33 -14.03
CA LEU A 136 -7.14 -10.15 -13.22
C LEU A 136 -8.17 -9.04 -13.46
N GLY A 137 -8.86 -9.04 -14.60
CA GLY A 137 -9.86 -8.05 -14.98
C GLY A 137 -9.36 -6.95 -15.90
N VAL A 138 -8.26 -7.18 -16.60
CA VAL A 138 -7.76 -6.33 -17.68
C VAL A 138 -8.06 -7.02 -19.00
N PHE A 139 -8.80 -6.39 -19.91
CA PHE A 139 -9.27 -6.94 -21.17
C PHE A 139 -8.64 -6.20 -22.36
N PRO A 140 -7.42 -6.59 -22.79
CA PRO A 140 -6.78 -5.99 -23.94
C PRO A 140 -7.56 -6.24 -25.24
N SER A 141 -7.48 -5.31 -26.18
CA SER A 141 -8.13 -5.45 -27.47
C SER A 141 -7.65 -6.70 -28.24
N PRO A 142 -8.49 -7.27 -29.14
CA PRO A 142 -8.11 -8.40 -29.98
C PRO A 142 -7.01 -8.03 -30.99
N LYS A 143 -6.55 -9.04 -31.74
CA LYS A 143 -5.57 -8.87 -32.83
C LYS A 143 -6.04 -7.87 -33.88
N ASN A 144 -5.10 -7.03 -34.38
CA ASN A 144 -5.32 -6.04 -35.42
C ASN A 144 -6.29 -4.91 -35.03
N TYR A 145 -6.52 -4.70 -33.73
CA TYR A 145 -7.21 -3.53 -33.23
C TYR A 145 -6.21 -2.42 -32.94
N LYS A 146 -6.60 -1.18 -33.25
CA LYS A 146 -5.79 0.00 -33.01
C LYS A 146 -6.64 1.08 -32.35
N TYR A 147 -6.05 1.80 -31.40
CA TYR A 147 -6.63 2.99 -30.83
C TYR A 147 -6.55 4.14 -31.81
N ILE A 148 -7.64 4.80 -32.08
CA ILE A 148 -7.81 5.85 -33.06
C ILE A 148 -8.52 7.04 -32.40
N ASP A 149 -8.01 8.24 -32.63
CA ASP A 149 -8.69 9.49 -32.29
C ASP A 149 -8.50 10.48 -33.43
N HIS A 150 -9.57 10.77 -34.15
CA HIS A 150 -9.50 11.65 -35.31
C HIS A 150 -9.33 13.12 -34.95
N PHE A 151 -9.75 13.53 -33.76
CA PHE A 151 -9.67 14.93 -33.31
C PHE A 151 -8.28 15.26 -32.76
N ASN A 152 -7.66 14.30 -32.06
CA ASN A 152 -6.36 14.46 -31.42
C ASN A 152 -5.25 13.71 -32.17
N SER A 153 -5.34 13.56 -33.50
CA SER A 153 -4.32 12.88 -34.28
C SER A 153 -3.57 13.81 -35.24
N LYS A 154 -2.27 13.55 -35.37
CA LYS A 154 -1.43 14.17 -36.43
C LYS A 154 -0.78 13.06 -37.23
N ASN A 155 -0.98 13.07 -38.53
CA ASN A 155 -0.46 12.06 -39.45
C ASN A 155 -0.81 10.61 -39.07
N GLY A 156 -2.02 10.36 -38.57
CA GLY A 156 -2.49 9.03 -38.18
C GLY A 156 -1.93 8.50 -36.86
N VAL A 157 -1.18 9.32 -36.12
CA VAL A 157 -0.66 9.00 -34.77
C VAL A 157 -1.43 9.86 -33.76
N VAL A 158 -1.97 9.23 -32.74
CA VAL A 158 -2.73 9.92 -31.68
C VAL A 158 -1.77 10.74 -30.82
N GLN A 159 -2.19 11.94 -30.46
CA GLN A 159 -1.46 12.80 -29.53
C GLN A 159 -2.09 12.66 -28.14
N LEU A 160 -1.27 12.28 -27.16
CA LEU A 160 -1.69 12.24 -25.76
C LEU A 160 -1.45 13.59 -25.10
N ASN A 161 -2.36 13.98 -24.24
CA ASN A 161 -2.32 15.21 -23.46
C ASN A 161 -2.45 14.88 -21.96
N ARG A 162 -2.30 15.90 -21.12
CA ARG A 162 -2.49 15.77 -19.67
C ARG A 162 -3.88 15.24 -19.31
N ASP A 163 -4.91 15.55 -20.10
CA ASP A 163 -6.29 15.08 -19.84
C ASP A 163 -6.45 13.55 -19.96
N ASN A 164 -5.46 12.88 -20.58
CA ASN A 164 -5.43 11.43 -20.65
C ASN A 164 -4.89 10.79 -19.36
N VAL A 165 -4.24 11.54 -18.48
CA VAL A 165 -3.83 11.05 -17.16
C VAL A 165 -5.03 11.02 -16.23
N VAL A 166 -5.24 9.91 -15.56
CA VAL A 166 -6.35 9.78 -14.61
C VAL A 166 -6.06 10.61 -13.37
N GLU A 167 -7.01 11.46 -12.97
CA GLU A 167 -6.90 12.29 -11.78
C GLU A 167 -6.72 11.43 -10.51
N GLY A 168 -5.83 11.86 -9.62
CA GLY A 168 -5.52 11.14 -8.39
C GLY A 168 -4.49 10.01 -8.57
N ASN A 169 -3.98 9.82 -9.79
CA ASN A 169 -2.87 8.92 -10.04
C ASN A 169 -1.57 9.50 -9.47
N ARG A 170 -0.88 8.71 -8.64
CA ARG A 170 0.41 9.09 -8.02
C ARG A 170 1.62 8.74 -8.89
N LEU A 171 1.44 7.89 -9.92
CA LEU A 171 2.55 7.39 -10.72
C LEU A 171 2.98 8.37 -11.81
N VAL A 172 2.02 8.96 -12.49
CA VAL A 172 2.28 9.87 -13.61
C VAL A 172 1.46 11.14 -13.40
N GLU A 173 2.11 12.27 -13.21
CA GLU A 173 1.46 13.57 -13.11
C GLU A 173 1.30 14.23 -14.49
N GLU A 174 2.31 14.09 -15.32
CA GLU A 174 2.35 14.60 -16.68
C GLU A 174 2.99 13.57 -17.62
N LEU A 175 2.41 13.39 -18.82
CA LEU A 175 2.95 12.49 -19.83
C LEU A 175 4.10 13.17 -20.59
N SER A 176 5.26 12.51 -20.62
CA SER A 176 6.37 12.88 -21.51
C SER A 176 6.09 12.45 -22.95
N VAL A 177 5.24 11.41 -23.11
CA VAL A 177 4.84 10.84 -24.39
C VAL A 177 3.76 11.67 -25.04
N THR A 178 4.07 12.24 -26.17
CA THR A 178 3.08 12.99 -26.97
C THR A 178 2.48 12.15 -28.11
N LYS A 179 3.12 11.04 -28.52
CA LYS A 179 2.71 10.22 -29.66
C LYS A 179 2.35 8.82 -29.19
N TYR A 180 1.18 8.36 -29.54
CA TYR A 180 0.69 7.03 -29.18
C TYR A 180 0.27 6.24 -30.43
N ASP A 181 0.87 5.06 -30.60
CA ASP A 181 0.49 4.06 -31.60
C ASP A 181 0.39 2.71 -30.91
N GLY A 182 -0.84 2.33 -30.57
CA GLY A 182 -1.07 1.12 -29.80
C GLY A 182 -2.54 0.73 -29.76
N ASN A 183 -2.87 -0.07 -28.77
CA ASN A 183 -4.22 -0.52 -28.50
C ASN A 183 -4.69 -0.04 -27.12
N ALA A 184 -5.98 -0.22 -26.85
CA ALA A 184 -6.56 0.06 -25.52
C ALA A 184 -7.14 -1.20 -24.92
N ALA A 185 -7.27 -1.21 -23.59
CA ALA A 185 -7.94 -2.25 -22.82
C ALA A 185 -9.21 -1.72 -22.15
N LEU A 186 -10.13 -2.63 -21.86
CA LEU A 186 -11.20 -2.42 -20.88
C LEU A 186 -10.72 -2.92 -19.52
N ILE A 187 -11.25 -2.41 -18.44
CA ILE A 187 -10.97 -2.87 -17.07
C ILE A 187 -12.26 -3.27 -16.37
N SER A 188 -12.15 -4.21 -15.45
CA SER A 188 -13.23 -4.57 -14.54
C SER A 188 -13.28 -3.62 -13.34
N ASN A 189 -14.41 -3.63 -12.61
CA ASN A 189 -14.52 -2.89 -11.34
C ASN A 189 -13.91 -3.71 -10.19
N ASN A 190 -12.59 -3.91 -10.22
CA ASN A 190 -11.81 -4.57 -9.18
C ASN A 190 -11.00 -3.51 -8.42
N GLU A 191 -11.05 -3.53 -7.10
CA GLU A 191 -10.34 -2.57 -6.23
C GLU A 191 -8.81 -2.65 -6.36
N LEU A 192 -8.27 -3.77 -6.84
CA LEU A 192 -6.84 -3.98 -7.03
C LEU A 192 -6.31 -3.41 -8.35
N ILE A 193 -7.22 -3.02 -9.26
CA ILE A 193 -6.88 -2.42 -10.55
C ILE A 193 -7.06 -0.91 -10.46
N PHE A 194 -6.10 -0.18 -10.96
CA PHE A 194 -6.25 1.25 -11.11
C PHE A 194 -5.78 1.73 -12.48
N PRO A 195 -6.56 2.61 -13.10
CA PRO A 195 -6.21 3.19 -14.38
C PRO A 195 -5.10 4.23 -14.21
N ILE A 196 -4.15 4.26 -15.12
CA ILE A 196 -3.05 5.24 -15.14
C ILE A 196 -3.28 6.25 -16.27
N VAL A 197 -3.45 5.74 -17.49
CA VAL A 197 -3.70 6.55 -18.68
C VAL A 197 -4.98 6.07 -19.34
N ARG A 198 -5.92 6.99 -19.55
CA ARG A 198 -7.20 6.73 -20.21
C ARG A 198 -7.22 7.25 -21.63
N SER A 199 -8.13 6.75 -22.45
CA SER A 199 -8.40 7.27 -23.77
C SER A 199 -9.15 8.62 -23.68
N SER A 200 -9.06 9.41 -24.73
CA SER A 200 -9.85 10.64 -24.86
C SER A 200 -11.33 10.35 -25.10
N ALA A 201 -12.20 11.29 -24.79
CA ALA A 201 -13.64 11.17 -25.02
C ALA A 201 -14.02 10.91 -26.49
N THR A 202 -13.17 11.32 -27.44
CA THR A 202 -13.36 11.13 -28.87
C THR A 202 -12.63 9.91 -29.44
N GLY A 203 -11.87 9.21 -28.58
CA GLY A 203 -11.09 8.04 -28.97
C GLY A 203 -11.93 6.76 -29.02
N TYR A 204 -11.53 5.83 -29.85
CA TYR A 204 -12.13 4.51 -29.92
C TYR A 204 -11.09 3.47 -30.40
N THR A 205 -11.37 2.20 -30.15
CA THR A 205 -10.48 1.12 -30.59
C THR A 205 -11.22 0.23 -31.56
N ASN A 206 -10.79 0.23 -32.81
CA ASN A 206 -11.42 -0.55 -33.89
C ASN A 206 -10.38 -1.38 -34.64
N LYS A 207 -10.87 -2.36 -35.37
CA LYS A 207 -10.05 -3.21 -36.24
C LYS A 207 -9.57 -2.42 -37.43
N VAL A 208 -8.29 -2.52 -37.71
CA VAL A 208 -7.66 -1.79 -38.83
C VAL A 208 -8.27 -2.20 -40.18
N GLY A 209 -8.74 -1.23 -40.96
CA GLY A 209 -9.32 -1.44 -42.29
C GLY A 209 -10.80 -1.83 -42.32
N GLU A 210 -11.47 -1.97 -41.18
CA GLU A 210 -12.91 -2.18 -41.11
C GLU A 210 -13.66 -0.88 -40.77
N PRO A 211 -14.88 -0.68 -41.29
CA PRO A 211 -15.72 0.45 -40.91
C PRO A 211 -16.06 0.42 -39.43
N ILE A 212 -16.29 1.59 -38.86
CA ILE A 212 -16.70 1.73 -37.45
C ILE A 212 -18.10 1.16 -37.31
N ASP A 213 -18.22 0.15 -36.48
CA ASP A 213 -19.49 -0.51 -36.15
C ASP A 213 -19.51 -0.67 -34.61
N ALA A 214 -20.62 -0.27 -33.98
CA ALA A 214 -20.78 -0.33 -32.53
C ALA A 214 -20.55 -1.75 -31.97
N ASP A 215 -20.99 -2.77 -32.69
CA ASP A 215 -20.87 -4.18 -32.29
C ASP A 215 -19.44 -4.73 -32.42
N LYS A 216 -18.60 -4.10 -33.23
CA LYS A 216 -17.23 -4.55 -33.52
C LYS A 216 -16.16 -3.69 -32.84
N THR A 217 -16.49 -2.50 -32.42
CA THR A 217 -15.58 -1.60 -31.74
C THR A 217 -15.33 -2.06 -30.31
N TRP A 218 -14.07 -2.14 -29.90
CA TRP A 218 -13.70 -2.68 -28.57
C TRP A 218 -13.90 -1.69 -27.44
N THR A 219 -13.47 -0.43 -27.64
CA THR A 219 -13.62 0.64 -26.64
C THR A 219 -14.17 1.89 -27.29
N PHE A 220 -14.95 2.67 -26.56
CA PHE A 220 -15.45 3.97 -26.95
C PHE A 220 -15.16 5.02 -25.86
N GLY A 221 -14.67 6.18 -26.27
CA GLY A 221 -14.44 7.32 -25.40
C GLY A 221 -13.58 6.95 -24.21
N GLU A 222 -13.90 7.48 -23.05
CA GLU A 222 -13.15 7.34 -21.81
C GLU A 222 -13.18 5.94 -21.17
N GLN A 223 -13.90 4.98 -21.76
CA GLN A 223 -13.94 3.59 -21.30
C GLN A 223 -12.69 2.80 -21.67
N GLY A 224 -11.90 3.30 -22.61
CA GLY A 224 -10.63 2.70 -23.00
C GLY A 224 -9.50 3.16 -22.08
N TYR A 225 -8.59 2.26 -21.75
CA TYR A 225 -7.41 2.55 -20.97
C TYR A 225 -6.16 2.17 -21.76
N LEU A 226 -5.16 3.05 -21.73
CA LEU A 226 -3.91 2.89 -22.48
C LEU A 226 -2.77 2.38 -21.62
N ALA A 227 -2.83 2.64 -20.31
CA ALA A 227 -1.98 2.05 -19.29
C ALA A 227 -2.81 1.74 -18.04
N VAL A 228 -2.59 0.57 -17.46
CA VAL A 228 -3.32 0.05 -16.29
C VAL A 228 -2.33 -0.56 -15.32
N GLY A 229 -2.46 -0.23 -14.04
CA GLY A 229 -1.75 -0.86 -12.95
C GLY A 229 -2.64 -1.85 -12.19
N PHE A 230 -2.04 -2.91 -11.69
CA PHE A 230 -2.63 -3.87 -10.78
C PHE A 230 -1.67 -4.11 -9.62
N GLU A 231 -2.18 -4.12 -8.41
CA GLU A 231 -1.41 -4.39 -7.20
C GLU A 231 -2.11 -5.47 -6.38
N ALA A 232 -1.46 -6.62 -6.24
CA ALA A 232 -1.98 -7.72 -5.48
C ALA A 232 -1.88 -7.48 -3.96
N LEU A 233 -2.65 -8.22 -3.16
CA LEU A 233 -2.63 -8.07 -1.69
C LEU A 233 -1.29 -8.43 -1.04
N ASN A 234 -0.44 -9.17 -1.74
CA ASN A 234 0.94 -9.48 -1.33
C ASN A 234 1.95 -8.42 -1.79
N ASN A 235 1.49 -7.29 -2.35
CA ASN A 235 2.30 -6.22 -2.95
C ASN A 235 3.04 -6.61 -4.24
N ALA A 236 2.70 -7.72 -4.90
CA ALA A 236 3.14 -7.99 -6.26
C ALA A 236 2.44 -7.03 -7.24
N ARG A 237 3.16 -6.56 -8.24
CA ARG A 237 2.68 -5.52 -9.14
C ARG A 237 2.66 -5.99 -10.58
N LEU A 238 1.63 -5.55 -11.29
CA LEU A 238 1.54 -5.72 -12.72
C LEU A 238 1.24 -4.38 -13.37
N VAL A 239 1.90 -4.12 -14.50
CA VAL A 239 1.56 -3.00 -15.38
C VAL A 239 1.29 -3.54 -16.77
N TRP A 240 0.17 -3.13 -17.34
CA TRP A 240 -0.14 -3.33 -18.74
C TRP A 240 -0.08 -1.98 -19.46
N VAL A 241 0.66 -1.92 -20.56
CA VAL A 241 0.74 -0.75 -21.46
C VAL A 241 0.35 -1.16 -22.87
N GLY A 242 -0.45 -0.33 -23.55
CA GLY A 242 -0.98 -0.64 -24.87
C GLY A 242 -0.03 -0.34 -26.03
N SER A 243 1.14 0.25 -25.78
CA SER A 243 2.11 0.62 -26.81
C SER A 243 3.53 0.69 -26.24
N ASN A 244 4.51 0.38 -27.09
CA ASN A 244 5.93 0.59 -26.78
C ASN A 244 6.25 2.06 -26.50
N SER A 245 5.49 3.01 -27.06
CA SER A 245 5.72 4.44 -26.82
C SER A 245 5.61 4.84 -25.35
N LEU A 246 4.76 4.14 -24.55
CA LEU A 246 4.63 4.39 -23.12
C LEU A 246 5.82 3.90 -22.28
N LEU A 247 6.76 3.17 -22.87
CA LEU A 247 8.04 2.85 -22.22
C LEU A 247 8.93 4.08 -22.01
N ALA A 248 8.66 5.18 -22.69
CA ALA A 248 9.31 6.46 -22.41
C ALA A 248 8.93 7.08 -21.06
N GLU A 249 7.90 6.54 -20.36
CA GLU A 249 7.51 6.92 -19.00
C GLU A 249 8.20 6.04 -17.97
N PRO A 250 9.34 6.44 -17.39
CA PRO A 250 10.12 5.60 -16.49
C PRO A 250 9.39 5.27 -15.20
N GLN A 251 8.44 6.10 -14.81
CA GLN A 251 7.67 5.91 -13.58
C GLN A 251 6.83 4.63 -13.60
N LEU A 252 6.33 4.19 -14.79
CA LEU A 252 5.54 2.99 -14.94
C LEU A 252 6.32 1.72 -14.61
N TYR A 253 7.50 1.57 -15.20
CA TYR A 253 8.31 0.37 -14.94
C TYR A 253 9.07 0.44 -13.62
N LYS A 254 9.51 1.62 -13.14
CA LYS A 254 10.07 1.79 -11.81
C LYS A 254 9.09 1.36 -10.72
N TRP A 255 7.83 1.75 -10.86
CA TRP A 255 6.78 1.32 -9.95
C TRP A 255 6.53 -0.18 -10.04
N CYS A 256 6.40 -0.73 -11.25
CA CYS A 256 6.17 -2.15 -11.46
C CYS A 256 7.26 -3.02 -10.79
N PHE A 257 8.51 -2.63 -10.93
CA PHE A 257 9.66 -3.35 -10.36
C PHE A 257 10.02 -2.89 -8.93
N GLN A 258 9.08 -2.30 -8.22
CA GLN A 258 9.20 -1.91 -6.81
C GLN A 258 10.37 -0.97 -6.49
N GLN A 259 10.86 -0.22 -7.48
CA GLN A 259 11.89 0.81 -7.28
C GLN A 259 11.29 2.16 -6.85
N GLN A 260 9.97 2.30 -6.86
CA GLN A 260 9.21 3.47 -6.43
C GLN A 260 7.89 3.05 -5.78
N GLY A 261 7.42 3.83 -4.79
CA GLY A 261 6.13 3.59 -4.12
C GLY A 261 6.11 2.32 -3.26
N LYS A 262 7.27 1.75 -2.90
CA LYS A 262 7.38 0.64 -1.97
C LYS A 262 7.44 1.17 -0.55
N LEU A 263 6.38 0.96 0.22
CA LEU A 263 6.31 1.35 1.62
C LEU A 263 6.75 0.20 2.52
N LYS A 264 7.35 0.56 3.66
CA LYS A 264 7.72 -0.39 4.70
C LYS A 264 7.52 0.22 6.09
N LEU A 265 6.94 -0.57 6.99
CA LEU A 265 6.95 -0.27 8.41
C LEU A 265 8.31 -0.62 8.99
N GLN A 266 9.05 0.39 9.45
CA GLN A 266 10.37 0.19 10.04
C GLN A 266 10.27 -0.22 11.50
N PHE A 267 9.34 0.39 12.21
CA PHE A 267 9.01 0.01 13.57
C PHE A 267 7.52 0.22 13.84
N VAL A 268 7.00 -0.59 14.73
CA VAL A 268 5.65 -0.44 15.29
C VAL A 268 5.75 -0.69 16.78
N GLU A 269 5.32 0.27 17.59
CA GLU A 269 5.38 0.18 19.04
C GLU A 269 4.06 0.64 19.64
N HIS A 270 3.68 0.00 20.71
CA HIS A 270 2.60 0.47 21.56
C HIS A 270 3.02 0.41 23.03
N ILE A 271 2.68 1.45 23.78
CA ILE A 271 3.07 1.60 25.17
C ILE A 271 1.88 2.05 26.02
N LYS A 272 1.95 1.79 27.33
CA LYS A 272 1.06 2.43 28.28
C LYS A 272 1.67 3.76 28.72
N ALA A 273 0.87 4.81 28.76
CA ALA A 273 1.34 6.11 29.22
C ALA A 273 1.90 6.08 30.63
N ASP A 274 1.36 5.21 31.50
CA ASP A 274 1.80 5.05 32.89
C ASP A 274 3.12 4.26 33.02
N GLU A 275 3.47 3.42 32.04
CA GLU A 275 4.67 2.57 32.03
C GLU A 275 5.45 2.67 30.72
N PRO A 276 6.03 3.85 30.39
CA PRO A 276 6.68 4.05 29.09
C PRO A 276 7.96 3.22 28.90
N SER A 277 8.54 2.69 29.97
CA SER A 277 9.75 1.85 29.92
C SER A 277 9.51 0.43 29.42
N LYS A 278 8.25 0.00 29.27
CA LYS A 278 7.89 -1.35 28.81
C LYS A 278 7.18 -1.27 27.46
N PRO A 279 7.90 -1.32 26.34
CA PRO A 279 7.28 -1.33 25.01
C PRO A 279 6.53 -2.64 24.75
N ASN A 280 5.49 -2.56 23.94
CA ASN A 280 4.68 -3.67 23.45
C ASN A 280 4.10 -4.60 24.57
N PRO A 281 3.38 -4.05 25.57
CA PRO A 281 2.79 -4.86 26.61
C PRO A 281 1.65 -5.72 26.04
N HIS A 282 1.60 -7.00 26.39
CA HIS A 282 0.53 -7.90 25.96
C HIS A 282 -0.78 -7.69 26.75
N LEU A 283 -0.71 -7.01 27.90
CA LEU A 283 -1.84 -6.84 28.80
C LEU A 283 -2.11 -5.36 29.08
N TYR A 284 -3.32 -4.92 28.78
CA TYR A 284 -3.86 -3.61 29.12
C TYR A 284 -4.97 -3.76 30.15
N ARG A 285 -5.27 -2.67 30.87
CA ARG A 285 -6.46 -2.51 31.69
C ARG A 285 -7.50 -1.69 30.94
N ILE A 286 -8.74 -1.87 31.31
CA ILE A 286 -9.81 -0.96 30.87
C ILE A 286 -9.44 0.47 31.28
N LYS A 287 -9.70 1.43 30.39
CA LYS A 287 -9.42 2.88 30.59
C LYS A 287 -7.94 3.25 30.72
N ASP A 288 -7.00 2.32 30.47
CA ASP A 288 -5.57 2.70 30.34
C ASP A 288 -5.37 3.68 29.16
N GLN A 289 -4.42 4.59 29.31
CA GLN A 289 -3.97 5.44 28.20
C GLN A 289 -2.94 4.68 27.38
N ALA A 290 -3.26 4.42 26.13
CA ALA A 290 -2.38 3.73 25.19
C ALA A 290 -1.83 4.71 24.15
N ILE A 291 -0.54 4.62 23.89
CA ILE A 291 0.14 5.34 22.82
C ILE A 291 0.58 4.31 21.79
N TYR A 292 0.19 4.50 20.54
CA TYR A 292 0.61 3.67 19.41
C TYR A 292 1.46 4.52 18.47
N THR A 293 2.65 4.04 18.12
CA THR A 293 3.61 4.75 17.28
C THR A 293 4.10 3.84 16.17
N ILE A 294 4.18 4.37 14.96
CA ILE A 294 4.72 3.68 13.79
C ILE A 294 5.76 4.54 13.07
N GLY A 295 6.69 3.89 12.43
CA GLY A 295 7.62 4.52 11.50
C GLY A 295 7.44 3.97 10.11
N VAL A 296 7.23 4.85 9.12
CA VAL A 296 7.00 4.49 7.72
C VAL A 296 8.08 5.09 6.84
N SER A 297 8.63 4.26 5.95
CA SER A 297 9.60 4.68 4.94
C SER A 297 9.12 4.30 3.56
N GLU A 298 9.46 5.10 2.56
CA GLU A 298 9.26 4.82 1.14
C GLU A 298 10.60 4.52 0.47
N PHE A 299 10.63 3.52 -0.39
CA PHE A 299 11.80 3.19 -1.19
C PHE A 299 11.73 3.94 -2.52
N VAL A 300 12.77 4.73 -2.80
CA VAL A 300 12.90 5.50 -4.03
C VAL A 300 14.32 5.39 -4.56
N ASP A 301 14.48 4.87 -5.76
CA ASP A 301 15.75 4.76 -6.50
C ASP A 301 16.93 4.22 -5.64
N GLY A 302 16.69 3.17 -4.88
CA GLY A 302 17.73 2.48 -4.09
C GLY A 302 17.92 3.01 -2.66
N LYS A 303 17.13 4.01 -2.21
CA LYS A 303 17.23 4.58 -0.86
C LYS A 303 15.88 4.58 -0.16
N TRP A 304 15.91 4.39 1.14
CA TRP A 304 14.75 4.61 1.99
C TRP A 304 14.66 6.08 2.37
N ILE A 305 13.52 6.69 2.14
CA ILE A 305 13.21 8.08 2.49
C ILE A 305 12.02 8.14 3.42
N PRO A 306 11.88 9.17 4.25
CA PRO A 306 10.71 9.34 5.11
C PRO A 306 9.44 9.47 4.28
N PHE A 307 8.42 8.66 4.58
CA PHE A 307 7.12 8.74 3.90
C PHE A 307 6.19 9.70 4.63
N GLU A 308 5.93 10.85 4.02
CA GLU A 308 4.97 11.83 4.51
C GLU A 308 3.69 11.80 3.68
N VAL A 309 2.54 11.70 4.34
CA VAL A 309 1.24 11.81 3.70
C VAL A 309 0.96 13.28 3.43
N LYS A 310 1.03 13.68 2.15
CA LYS A 310 0.88 15.08 1.72
C LYS A 310 -0.57 15.54 1.59
N ASP A 311 -1.49 14.61 1.38
CA ASP A 311 -2.91 14.93 1.17
C ASP A 311 -3.64 14.97 2.51
N GLU A 312 -4.30 16.08 2.84
CA GLU A 312 -5.11 16.22 4.05
C GLU A 312 -6.28 15.22 4.12
N LYS A 313 -6.75 14.74 2.96
CA LYS A 313 -7.83 13.75 2.88
C LYS A 313 -7.33 12.33 3.08
N ASP A 314 -6.04 12.08 2.90
CA ASP A 314 -5.42 10.78 3.07
C ASP A 314 -4.73 10.73 4.42
N GLN A 315 -5.18 9.84 5.32
CA GLN A 315 -4.64 9.71 6.65
C GLN A 315 -4.41 8.24 6.99
N LEU A 316 -3.30 7.99 7.68
CA LEU A 316 -3.04 6.70 8.30
C LEU A 316 -4.00 6.52 9.48
N GLN A 317 -4.72 5.41 9.51
CA GLN A 317 -5.72 5.12 10.53
C GLN A 317 -5.37 3.85 11.30
N LEU A 318 -5.45 3.94 12.62
CA LEU A 318 -5.41 2.80 13.51
C LEU A 318 -6.83 2.39 13.88
N SER A 319 -7.15 1.13 13.70
CA SER A 319 -8.38 0.51 14.21
C SER A 319 -8.05 -0.31 15.46
N PHE A 320 -8.64 0.06 16.59
CA PHE A 320 -8.61 -0.75 17.80
C PHE A 320 -9.90 -1.56 17.85
N LYS A 321 -9.82 -2.88 17.60
CA LYS A 321 -11.00 -3.73 17.41
C LYS A 321 -10.94 -5.02 18.21
N MET A 322 -12.11 -5.57 18.50
CA MET A 322 -12.29 -6.93 19.00
C MET A 322 -12.76 -7.84 17.83
N LEU A 323 -14.03 -7.87 17.50
CA LEU A 323 -14.59 -8.42 16.27
C LEU A 323 -14.79 -7.25 15.28
N ASP A 324 -15.54 -6.24 15.71
CA ASP A 324 -15.74 -5.00 15.00
C ASP A 324 -14.85 -3.88 15.56
N PRO A 325 -14.57 -2.82 14.77
CA PRO A 325 -13.81 -1.68 15.26
C PRO A 325 -14.54 -0.97 16.40
N TYR A 326 -13.90 -0.90 17.57
CA TYR A 326 -14.37 -0.07 18.69
C TYR A 326 -14.02 1.39 18.49
N GLN A 327 -12.79 1.63 18.00
CA GLN A 327 -12.28 2.98 17.73
C GLN A 327 -11.49 2.95 16.45
N ARG A 328 -11.70 3.95 15.58
CA ARG A 328 -10.82 4.29 14.46
C ARG A 328 -10.23 5.65 14.72
N LEU A 329 -8.92 5.73 14.71
CA LEU A 329 -8.15 6.88 15.13
C LEU A 329 -7.19 7.28 14.03
N ASN A 330 -7.15 8.56 13.70
CA ASN A 330 -6.18 9.10 12.78
C ASN A 330 -4.82 9.26 13.47
N LEU A 331 -3.78 8.74 12.86
CA LEU A 331 -2.41 8.91 13.33
C LEU A 331 -1.94 10.33 13.03
N LYS A 332 -1.34 10.97 14.03
CA LYS A 332 -0.78 12.32 13.91
C LYS A 332 0.69 12.24 13.51
N PRO A 333 1.19 13.12 12.64
CA PRO A 333 2.60 13.17 12.30
C PRO A 333 3.43 13.60 13.52
N LEU A 334 4.53 12.89 13.76
CA LEU A 334 5.53 13.21 14.79
C LEU A 334 6.76 13.89 14.17
N GLY A 335 7.10 13.48 12.93
CA GLY A 335 8.23 14.01 12.19
C GLY A 335 9.20 12.92 11.70
N PRO A 336 10.21 13.32 10.93
CA PRO A 336 11.21 12.40 10.41
C PRO A 336 12.17 11.95 11.53
N VAL A 337 12.50 10.66 11.52
CA VAL A 337 13.41 9.99 12.47
C VAL A 337 14.38 9.09 11.72
N SER A 338 15.51 8.76 12.31
CA SER A 338 16.44 7.75 11.81
C SER A 338 16.13 6.41 12.48
N ALA A 339 15.70 5.42 11.71
CA ALA A 339 15.34 4.09 12.20
C ALA A 339 16.14 2.94 11.56
N ILE A 340 16.61 3.10 10.31
CA ILE A 340 17.30 2.04 9.56
C ILE A 340 18.81 2.10 9.77
N SER A 341 19.38 3.29 9.71
CA SER A 341 20.81 3.47 9.79
C SER A 341 21.20 4.14 11.11
N ASN A 342 22.32 3.72 11.69
CA ASN A 342 22.97 4.45 12.78
C ASN A 342 23.56 5.80 12.30
N SER A 343 23.19 6.23 11.09
CA SER A 343 23.61 7.47 10.46
C SER A 343 22.69 8.63 10.85
N THR A 344 23.16 9.84 10.66
CA THR A 344 22.42 11.09 10.86
C THR A 344 21.34 11.35 9.79
N GLU A 345 21.20 10.46 8.79
CA GLU A 345 20.20 10.58 7.74
C GLU A 345 18.83 10.16 8.27
N LEU A 346 17.83 10.99 8.01
CA LEU A 346 16.44 10.74 8.36
C LEU A 346 15.84 9.87 7.26
N ASP A 347 15.48 8.63 7.59
CA ASP A 347 15.03 7.61 6.66
C ASP A 347 13.58 7.16 6.89
N THR A 348 12.97 7.60 7.98
CA THR A 348 11.66 7.15 8.44
C THR A 348 10.82 8.33 8.92
N TYR A 349 9.54 8.34 8.62
CA TYR A 349 8.60 9.31 9.17
C TYR A 349 7.76 8.64 10.26
N ALA A 350 7.76 9.23 11.44
CA ALA A 350 7.05 8.71 12.60
C ALA A 350 5.63 9.29 12.70
N TYR A 351 4.67 8.43 13.03
CA TYR A 351 3.28 8.78 13.31
C TYR A 351 2.87 8.19 14.65
N PHE A 352 2.02 8.89 15.39
CA PHE A 352 1.53 8.42 16.68
C PHE A 352 0.06 8.72 16.90
N VAL A 353 -0.55 7.99 17.82
CA VAL A 353 -1.86 8.31 18.37
C VAL A 353 -1.89 7.94 19.85
N ASN A 354 -2.51 8.81 20.65
CA ASN A 354 -2.80 8.56 22.05
C ASN A 354 -4.31 8.43 22.22
N PHE A 355 -4.76 7.37 22.88
CA PHE A 355 -6.18 7.11 23.11
C PHE A 355 -6.41 6.32 24.41
N THR A 356 -7.65 6.35 24.88
CA THR A 356 -8.08 5.60 26.04
C THR A 356 -8.64 4.26 25.62
N VAL A 357 -8.13 3.18 26.21
CA VAL A 357 -8.65 1.81 25.99
C VAL A 357 -10.11 1.75 26.42
N PRO A 358 -11.01 1.14 25.65
CA PRO A 358 -12.43 1.02 25.96
C PRO A 358 -12.70 0.32 27.31
N ASP A 359 -13.89 0.60 27.87
CA ASP A 359 -14.37 -0.05 29.12
C ASP A 359 -14.98 -1.43 28.82
N HIS A 360 -14.25 -2.22 28.04
CA HIS A 360 -14.59 -3.60 27.71
C HIS A 360 -13.36 -4.48 27.83
N HIS A 361 -13.53 -5.66 28.38
CA HIS A 361 -12.46 -6.64 28.51
C HIS A 361 -12.52 -7.68 27.39
N GLY A 362 -11.39 -8.24 27.05
CA GLY A 362 -11.27 -9.26 26.02
C GLY A 362 -9.98 -9.15 25.23
N MET A 363 -9.94 -9.85 24.11
CA MET A 363 -8.81 -9.78 23.19
C MET A 363 -9.09 -8.69 22.15
N PHE A 364 -8.24 -7.68 22.14
CA PHE A 364 -8.29 -6.59 21.17
C PHE A 364 -7.11 -6.66 20.21
N THR A 365 -7.29 -6.09 19.05
CA THR A 365 -6.26 -6.02 18.01
C THR A 365 -6.03 -4.57 17.63
N PHE A 366 -4.77 -4.13 17.69
CA PHE A 366 -4.31 -2.96 16.96
C PHE A 366 -4.17 -3.36 15.50
N GLU A 367 -4.96 -2.78 14.62
CA GLU A 367 -4.91 -3.03 13.19
C GLU A 367 -4.64 -1.73 12.45
N LEU A 368 -3.51 -1.71 11.76
CA LEU A 368 -3.19 -0.73 10.74
C LEU A 368 -3.50 -1.39 9.39
N ASP A 369 -4.35 -0.78 8.59
CA ASP A 369 -4.64 -1.21 7.22
C ASP A 369 -4.65 0.03 6.33
N TYR A 370 -3.55 0.23 5.61
CA TYR A 370 -3.37 1.35 4.70
C TYR A 370 -3.14 0.83 3.30
N LYS A 371 -4.13 1.04 2.43
CA LYS A 371 -4.13 0.61 1.03
C LYS A 371 -4.45 1.80 0.15
N ARG A 372 -3.53 2.17 -0.71
CA ARG A 372 -3.70 3.26 -1.68
C ARG A 372 -3.14 2.84 -3.04
N PRO A 373 -3.84 3.12 -4.13
CA PRO A 373 -3.34 2.84 -5.48
C PRO A 373 -1.96 3.46 -5.70
N GLY A 374 -1.04 2.69 -6.21
CA GLY A 374 0.32 3.13 -6.48
C GLY A 374 1.29 3.09 -5.30
N LEU A 375 0.85 2.64 -4.12
CA LEU A 375 1.69 2.47 -2.93
C LEU A 375 1.53 1.05 -2.37
N SER A 376 2.62 0.47 -1.89
CA SER A 376 2.55 -0.85 -1.23
C SER A 376 1.62 -0.81 -0.03
N TYR A 377 0.84 -1.88 0.12
CA TYR A 377 -0.10 -2.00 1.23
C TYR A 377 0.63 -2.21 2.56
N LEU A 378 0.29 -1.39 3.54
CA LEU A 378 0.80 -1.53 4.90
C LEU A 378 -0.28 -2.18 5.77
N VAL A 379 -0.01 -3.38 6.22
CA VAL A 379 -0.90 -4.12 7.13
C VAL A 379 -0.09 -4.58 8.33
N ASP A 380 -0.51 -4.14 9.52
CA ASP A 380 0.03 -4.64 10.80
C ASP A 380 -1.12 -4.99 11.74
N LYS A 381 -1.00 -6.14 12.41
CA LYS A 381 -2.00 -6.64 13.35
C LYS A 381 -1.32 -7.13 14.60
N ARG A 382 -1.64 -6.49 15.74
CA ARG A 382 -1.09 -6.87 17.05
C ARG A 382 -2.20 -7.13 18.03
N VAL A 383 -2.25 -8.36 18.53
CA VAL A 383 -3.27 -8.79 19.47
C VAL A 383 -2.80 -8.52 20.90
N VAL A 384 -3.67 -7.88 21.69
CA VAL A 384 -3.46 -7.59 23.10
C VAL A 384 -4.66 -7.99 23.91
N THR A 385 -4.44 -8.30 25.18
CA THR A 385 -5.50 -8.62 26.12
C THR A 385 -5.86 -7.39 26.95
N VAL A 386 -7.14 -7.07 27.04
CA VAL A 386 -7.65 -6.04 27.95
C VAL A 386 -8.38 -6.72 29.09
N ARG A 387 -7.97 -6.46 30.33
CA ARG A 387 -8.59 -7.00 31.55
C ARG A 387 -9.35 -5.93 32.32
N HIS A 388 -10.25 -6.37 33.19
CA HIS A 388 -10.82 -5.51 34.21
C HIS A 388 -9.77 -5.04 35.21
N LEU A 389 -10.11 -3.99 35.96
CA LEU A 389 -9.35 -3.57 37.13
C LEU A 389 -9.39 -4.68 38.16
N ALA A 390 -8.25 -4.96 38.77
CA ALA A 390 -8.18 -5.80 39.95
C ALA A 390 -8.80 -5.07 41.16
N ASN A 391 -9.16 -5.84 42.22
CA ASN A 391 -9.90 -5.28 43.36
C ASN A 391 -9.15 -4.18 44.11
N ASP A 392 -7.83 -4.20 44.04
CA ASP A 392 -6.92 -3.20 44.66
C ASP A 392 -6.66 -1.98 43.73
N GLU A 393 -7.04 -2.08 42.47
CA GLU A 393 -6.86 -1.01 41.47
C GLU A 393 -8.05 -0.03 41.40
N PHE A 394 -9.18 -0.38 41.98
CA PHE A 394 -10.32 0.53 42.10
C PHE A 394 -10.01 1.66 43.08
N LYS A 395 -10.45 2.88 42.75
CA LYS A 395 -10.39 4.01 43.65
C LYS A 395 -11.18 3.68 44.92
N ARG A 396 -10.53 3.73 46.07
CA ARG A 396 -11.15 3.46 47.34
C ARG A 396 -11.97 4.66 47.80
N SER A 397 -13.02 4.40 48.62
CA SER A 397 -13.92 5.44 49.09
C SER A 397 -13.29 6.54 49.95
N TRP A 398 -12.08 6.29 50.48
CA TRP A 398 -11.30 7.29 51.21
C TRP A 398 -10.53 8.26 50.32
N ASP A 399 -10.39 7.96 49.04
CA ASP A 399 -9.85 8.87 48.05
C ASP A 399 -10.98 9.65 47.35
N ILE A 400 -11.71 10.41 48.16
CA ILE A 400 -12.81 11.24 47.63
C ILE A 400 -12.24 12.54 47.13
N SER A 401 -12.39 12.79 45.81
CA SER A 401 -11.85 13.97 45.11
C SER A 401 -12.34 15.32 45.65
N ASN A 402 -13.50 15.38 46.30
CA ASN A 402 -14.09 16.61 46.87
C ASN A 402 -14.22 16.51 48.39
N SER A 403 -13.34 15.78 49.05
CA SER A 403 -13.42 15.57 50.53
C SER A 403 -13.40 16.88 51.34
N TRP A 404 -12.75 17.93 50.85
CA TRP A 404 -12.70 19.21 51.49
C TRP A 404 -14.09 19.89 51.65
N LEU A 405 -15.03 19.65 50.70
CA LEU A 405 -16.41 20.16 50.79
C LEU A 405 -17.16 19.54 51.96
N TYR A 406 -16.97 18.24 52.21
CA TYR A 406 -17.59 17.54 53.35
C TYR A 406 -17.00 18.02 54.65
N VAL A 407 -15.68 18.22 54.73
CA VAL A 407 -15.01 18.77 55.91
C VAL A 407 -15.46 20.23 56.16
N ALA A 408 -15.52 21.05 55.12
CA ALA A 408 -15.98 22.43 55.22
C ALA A 408 -17.43 22.51 55.71
N SER A 409 -18.33 21.68 55.17
CA SER A 409 -19.73 21.62 55.60
C SER A 409 -19.86 21.27 57.07
N ALA A 410 -19.10 20.25 57.53
CA ALA A 410 -19.07 19.87 58.94
C ALA A 410 -18.58 21.03 59.85
N VAL A 411 -17.53 21.74 59.44
CA VAL A 411 -17.04 22.93 60.16
C VAL A 411 -18.09 24.02 60.21
N PHE A 412 -18.79 24.32 59.07
CA PHE A 412 -19.90 25.30 59.06
C PHE A 412 -21.03 24.91 59.98
N VAL A 413 -21.41 23.65 60.06
CA VAL A 413 -22.46 23.16 61.00
C VAL A 413 -22.02 23.42 62.43
N ILE A 414 -20.75 23.11 62.79
CA ILE A 414 -20.21 23.35 64.14
C ILE A 414 -20.21 24.84 64.45
N ILE A 415 -19.78 25.70 63.53
CA ILE A 415 -19.79 27.15 63.73
C ILE A 415 -21.23 27.62 63.90
N ALA A 416 -22.18 27.22 63.06
CA ALA A 416 -23.57 27.61 63.19
C ALA A 416 -24.16 27.15 64.56
N TRP A 417 -23.81 25.97 65.02
CA TRP A 417 -24.21 25.50 66.35
C TRP A 417 -23.62 26.39 67.43
N PHE A 418 -22.35 26.75 67.42
CA PHE A 418 -21.74 27.69 68.38
C PHE A 418 -22.44 29.03 68.35
N VAL A 419 -22.68 29.61 67.18
CA VAL A 419 -23.42 30.89 67.04
C VAL A 419 -24.79 30.78 67.65
N PHE A 420 -25.50 29.69 67.39
CA PHE A 420 -26.81 29.43 67.99
C PHE A 420 -26.73 29.35 69.52
N VAL A 421 -25.78 28.56 70.08
CA VAL A 421 -25.61 28.43 71.53
C VAL A 421 -25.27 29.75 72.16
N VAL A 422 -24.33 30.51 71.61
CA VAL A 422 -23.99 31.86 72.11
C VAL A 422 -25.18 32.78 72.04
N SER A 423 -25.94 32.80 70.94
CA SER A 423 -27.14 33.63 70.81
C SER A 423 -28.23 33.24 71.79
N TYR A 424 -28.38 31.93 72.06
CA TYR A 424 -29.34 31.41 73.02
C TYR A 424 -28.97 31.77 74.46
N ILE A 425 -27.69 31.64 74.83
CA ILE A 425 -27.21 32.00 76.18
C ILE A 425 -27.21 33.52 76.36
N TYR A 426 -26.91 34.27 75.30
CA TYR A 426 -26.89 35.73 75.31
C TYR A 426 -28.30 36.29 75.10
N ILE A 427 -29.28 35.76 75.79
CA ILE A 427 -30.58 36.43 75.92
C ILE A 427 -30.32 37.68 76.78
N GLY A 428 -30.26 38.81 76.14
CA GLY A 428 -30.01 40.07 76.80
C GLY A 428 -31.01 40.30 77.93
N LYS A 429 -30.51 40.81 79.08
CA LYS A 429 -31.36 41.23 80.16
C LYS A 429 -32.42 42.17 79.61
N SER A 430 -33.66 41.71 79.54
CA SER A 430 -34.75 42.57 79.19
C SER A 430 -34.85 43.67 80.28
N ASN A 431 -34.63 44.89 79.93
CA ASN A 431 -34.91 46.03 80.77
C ASN A 431 -36.41 46.10 81.03
N TYR A 432 -36.83 45.40 82.10
CA TYR A 432 -38.19 45.64 82.62
C TYR A 432 -38.20 47.08 83.14
N SER A 433 -38.73 47.98 82.35
CA SER A 433 -39.14 49.33 82.81
C SER A 433 -40.12 49.16 83.95
N LYS A 434 -39.70 49.47 85.21
CA LYS A 434 -40.60 49.61 86.33
C LYS A 434 -41.53 50.79 86.00
N LYS A 435 -42.82 50.50 85.67
CA LYS A 435 -43.86 51.51 85.73
C LYS A 435 -44.01 51.87 87.18
N ASN A 436 -43.60 53.06 87.50
CA ASN A 436 -43.96 53.68 88.79
C ASN A 436 -45.50 54.06 88.68
N VAL A 437 -46.22 53.53 89.65
CA VAL A 437 -47.57 54.10 90.00
C VAL A 437 -47.39 55.27 90.86
#